data_fe1a413257b62a6a17a8115510d93fbf
#
_entry.id   fe1a413257b62a6a17a8115510d93fbf
#
_cell.length_a   1.000
_cell.length_b   1.000
_cell.length_c   1.000
_cell.angle_alpha   90.00
_cell.angle_beta   90.00
_cell.angle_gamma   90.00
#
_symmetry.space_group_name_H-M   'P 1'
#
loop_
_entity.id
_entity.type
_entity.pdbx_description
1 polymer ?
#
loop_
_entity_poly.entity_id
_entity_poly.type
_entity_poly.pdbx_seq_one_letter_code
_entity_poly.pdbx_strand_id
1 'polypeptide(L)'
;MSNSFSTLPEETATDTTESPTTRIVKPPPIYVDAKIIDPLIELLNNTAGKDNYVIKQIKIDQVKVQTNTPDTFRKVTRSLRDKNAGYHTYQLKTNKSYKAVIRRLHPKTNTDNISEELAKIGHQIRSINNINKYDTKQPLPLFLVELEPRNNNTDKYDIEKLLNTIVKAEPPRHKKDIPQCIRCQQYGHTKIYCNRTPVCVKCAKNHLTIHCPSTGKIEEVRCYNCNGKRVAG
;
A
#
# COMPACT_ATOMS: atom_id res chain seq x y z
N MET A 1 22.07 64.44 36.20
CA MET A 1 22.10 62.96 36.04
C MET A 1 21.45 62.63 34.70
N SER A 2 22.26 62.49 33.65
CA SER A 2 21.80 62.31 32.28
C SER A 2 21.85 60.81 31.96
N ASN A 3 20.69 60.26 31.60
CA ASN A 3 20.57 58.90 31.10
C ASN A 3 20.73 58.94 29.60
N SER A 4 21.83 58.44 29.07
CA SER A 4 22.05 58.19 27.67
C SER A 4 21.53 56.77 27.32
N PHE A 5 20.49 56.71 26.50
CA PHE A 5 20.04 55.47 25.85
C PHE A 5 20.94 55.22 24.66
N SER A 6 21.62 54.07 24.72
CA SER A 6 22.42 53.54 23.63
C SER A 6 21.49 52.82 22.66
N THR A 7 21.45 53.27 21.41
CA THR A 7 20.73 52.59 20.30
C THR A 7 21.50 51.39 19.86
N LEU A 8 20.84 50.22 19.89
CA LEU A 8 21.30 48.95 19.30
C LEU A 8 21.11 48.98 17.78
N PRO A 9 22.03 48.44 16.99
CA PRO A 9 21.86 48.38 15.55
C PRO A 9 20.81 47.34 15.15
N GLU A 10 19.92 47.70 14.19
CA GLU A 10 18.98 46.79 13.53
C GLU A 10 19.75 45.75 12.72
N GLU A 11 19.63 44.47 13.15
CA GLU A 11 20.05 43.34 12.33
C GLU A 11 19.02 43.16 11.21
N THR A 12 19.44 43.39 9.98
CA THR A 12 18.68 43.04 8.78
C THR A 12 18.58 41.53 8.67
N ALA A 13 17.38 41.02 8.93
CA ALA A 13 17.02 39.64 8.67
C ALA A 13 17.06 39.38 7.17
N THR A 14 18.09 38.70 6.71
CA THR A 14 18.14 38.14 5.36
C THR A 14 17.15 36.97 5.32
N ASP A 15 16.03 37.21 4.66
CA ASP A 15 15.02 36.19 4.32
C ASP A 15 15.64 35.18 3.35
N THR A 16 16.18 34.10 3.92
CA THR A 16 16.65 32.96 3.14
C THR A 16 15.42 32.14 2.77
N THR A 17 14.89 32.40 1.61
CA THR A 17 13.83 31.61 0.97
C THR A 17 14.37 30.20 0.71
N GLU A 18 14.28 29.34 1.71
CA GLU A 18 14.52 27.92 1.54
C GLU A 18 13.41 27.36 0.63
N SER A 19 13.78 27.04 -0.61
CA SER A 19 12.96 26.28 -1.53
C SER A 19 12.56 24.97 -0.83
N PRO A 20 11.27 24.52 -0.93
CA PRO A 20 10.81 23.31 -0.26
C PRO A 20 11.60 22.12 -0.81
N THR A 21 12.53 21.59 -0.03
CA THR A 21 13.22 20.33 -0.30
C THR A 21 12.17 19.25 -0.44
N THR A 22 11.85 18.88 -1.66
CA THR A 22 10.96 17.76 -1.99
C THR A 22 11.53 16.51 -1.32
N ARG A 23 10.92 16.09 -0.20
CA ARG A 23 11.29 14.86 0.50
C ARG A 23 11.13 13.70 -0.46
N ILE A 24 12.25 13.18 -0.98
CA ILE A 24 12.25 12.01 -1.85
C ILE A 24 11.72 10.83 -1.04
N VAL A 25 10.48 10.45 -1.30
CA VAL A 25 9.84 9.32 -0.64
C VAL A 25 10.47 8.04 -1.17
N LYS A 26 11.30 7.39 -0.35
CA LYS A 26 11.93 6.11 -0.71
C LYS A 26 10.87 5.08 -1.12
N PRO A 27 11.08 4.36 -2.23
CA PRO A 27 10.17 3.30 -2.67
C PRO A 27 10.13 2.15 -1.66
N PRO A 28 9.10 1.29 -1.72
CA PRO A 28 9.03 0.14 -0.84
C PRO A 28 10.15 -0.86 -1.14
N PRO A 29 10.54 -1.68 -0.15
CA PRO A 29 11.53 -2.74 -0.36
C PRO A 29 10.97 -3.85 -1.26
N ILE A 30 11.88 -4.50 -2.00
CA ILE A 30 11.62 -5.69 -2.79
C ILE A 30 12.25 -6.86 -2.06
N TYR A 31 11.48 -7.87 -1.72
CA TYR A 31 11.96 -9.10 -1.09
C TYR A 31 12.10 -10.17 -2.17
N VAL A 32 13.33 -10.54 -2.50
CA VAL A 32 13.65 -11.48 -3.57
C VAL A 32 14.07 -12.81 -2.97
N ASP A 33 13.52 -13.90 -3.49
CA ASP A 33 13.96 -15.24 -3.14
C ASP A 33 15.19 -15.57 -4.00
N ALA A 34 16.37 -15.58 -3.38
CA ALA A 34 17.65 -15.78 -4.05
C ALA A 34 18.47 -16.84 -3.30
N LYS A 35 18.56 -18.03 -3.90
CA LYS A 35 19.45 -19.10 -3.41
C LYS A 35 20.92 -18.79 -3.71
N ILE A 36 21.18 -18.14 -4.83
CA ILE A 36 22.49 -17.68 -5.29
C ILE A 36 22.39 -16.17 -5.48
N ILE A 37 23.33 -15.42 -4.94
CA ILE A 37 23.26 -13.96 -4.91
C ILE A 37 23.84 -13.31 -6.18
N ASP A 38 24.87 -13.91 -6.80
CA ASP A 38 25.60 -13.29 -7.90
C ASP A 38 24.77 -12.97 -9.12
N PRO A 39 23.87 -13.88 -9.61
CA PRO A 39 22.99 -13.55 -10.73
C PRO A 39 22.01 -12.41 -10.42
N LEU A 40 21.61 -12.27 -9.16
CA LEU A 40 20.76 -11.14 -8.73
C LEU A 40 21.54 -9.84 -8.72
N ILE A 41 22.77 -9.83 -8.24
CA ILE A 41 23.65 -8.65 -8.24
C ILE A 41 23.92 -8.19 -9.67
N GLU A 42 24.24 -9.12 -10.57
CA GLU A 42 24.46 -8.82 -11.97
C GLU A 42 23.22 -8.19 -12.63
N LEU A 43 22.04 -8.79 -12.42
CA LEU A 43 20.76 -8.25 -12.89
C LEU A 43 20.51 -6.84 -12.36
N LEU A 44 20.74 -6.60 -11.06
CA LEU A 44 20.54 -5.30 -10.44
C LEU A 44 21.53 -4.26 -10.96
N ASN A 45 22.81 -4.61 -11.14
CA ASN A 45 23.82 -3.73 -11.72
C ASN A 45 23.45 -3.31 -13.14
N ASN A 46 22.99 -4.25 -13.97
CA ASN A 46 22.59 -3.99 -15.34
C ASN A 46 21.31 -3.16 -15.45
N THR A 47 20.39 -3.28 -14.47
CA THR A 47 19.07 -2.63 -14.52
C THR A 47 19.04 -1.29 -13.78
N ALA A 48 19.70 -1.21 -12.63
CA ALA A 48 19.63 -0.09 -11.72
C ALA A 48 20.93 0.73 -11.65
N GLY A 49 22.09 0.10 -11.92
CA GLY A 49 23.42 0.66 -11.63
C GLY A 49 23.80 0.45 -10.16
N LYS A 50 25.11 0.35 -9.90
CA LYS A 50 25.67 -0.07 -8.59
C LYS A 50 25.23 0.81 -7.42
N ASP A 51 25.08 2.13 -7.62
CA ASP A 51 24.82 3.10 -6.56
C ASP A 51 23.33 3.35 -6.25
N ASN A 52 22.44 2.73 -7.02
CA ASN A 52 21.00 3.02 -6.96
C ASN A 52 20.20 2.02 -6.13
N TYR A 53 20.87 1.06 -5.49
CA TYR A 53 20.21 0.09 -4.61
C TYR A 53 21.14 -0.36 -3.47
N VAL A 54 20.50 -0.92 -2.44
CA VAL A 54 21.19 -1.57 -1.31
C VAL A 54 20.55 -2.93 -1.07
N ILE A 55 21.36 -3.95 -0.87
CA ILE A 55 20.92 -5.31 -0.53
C ILE A 55 21.16 -5.56 0.96
N LYS A 56 20.17 -6.15 1.62
CA LYS A 56 20.27 -6.68 2.98
C LYS A 56 19.78 -8.11 3.01
N GLN A 57 20.58 -9.03 3.48
CA GLN A 57 20.16 -10.41 3.72
C GLN A 57 19.18 -10.46 4.88
N ILE A 58 18.09 -11.20 4.70
CA ILE A 58 17.03 -11.39 5.71
C ILE A 58 17.01 -12.84 6.20
N LYS A 59 17.10 -13.79 5.25
CA LYS A 59 17.16 -15.23 5.49
C LYS A 59 18.18 -15.85 4.54
N ILE A 60 18.49 -17.13 4.72
CA ILE A 60 19.45 -17.85 3.87
C ILE A 60 19.07 -17.69 2.38
N ASP A 61 17.80 -17.87 2.03
CA ASP A 61 17.30 -17.83 0.65
C ASP A 61 16.51 -16.56 0.32
N GLN A 62 16.65 -15.48 1.11
CA GLN A 62 15.88 -14.26 0.90
C GLN A 62 16.68 -13.01 1.18
N VAL A 63 16.67 -12.10 0.23
CA VAL A 63 17.28 -10.77 0.35
C VAL A 63 16.24 -9.66 0.21
N LYS A 64 16.50 -8.56 0.89
CA LYS A 64 15.77 -7.31 0.77
C LYS A 64 16.58 -6.36 -0.11
N VAL A 65 16.03 -5.95 -1.23
CA VAL A 65 16.57 -4.94 -2.12
C VAL A 65 15.83 -3.63 -1.87
N GLN A 66 16.57 -2.58 -1.52
CA GLN A 66 16.05 -1.23 -1.35
C GLN A 66 16.59 -0.34 -2.46
N THR A 67 15.73 0.19 -3.30
CA THR A 67 16.10 1.13 -4.37
C THR A 67 15.97 2.58 -3.89
N ASN A 68 16.72 3.48 -4.49
CA ASN A 68 16.76 4.90 -4.09
C ASN A 68 15.58 5.68 -4.67
N THR A 69 15.16 5.38 -5.91
CA THR A 69 14.12 6.12 -6.62
C THR A 69 12.95 5.24 -7.05
N PRO A 70 11.74 5.80 -7.21
CA PRO A 70 10.59 5.06 -7.73
C PRO A 70 10.80 4.50 -9.14
N ASP A 71 11.59 5.18 -9.99
CA ASP A 71 11.84 4.72 -11.35
C ASP A 71 12.78 3.52 -11.38
N THR A 72 13.83 3.56 -10.56
CA THR A 72 14.70 2.39 -10.34
C THR A 72 13.90 1.20 -9.81
N PHE A 73 13.00 1.45 -8.85
CA PHE A 73 12.09 0.42 -8.33
C PHE A 73 11.24 -0.22 -9.45
N ARG A 74 10.65 0.60 -10.34
CA ARG A 74 9.84 0.08 -11.47
C ARG A 74 10.68 -0.73 -12.45
N LYS A 75 11.90 -0.26 -12.78
CA LYS A 75 12.82 -0.99 -13.66
C LYS A 75 13.20 -2.34 -13.06
N VAL A 76 13.63 -2.37 -11.81
CA VAL A 76 14.02 -3.61 -11.10
C VAL A 76 12.85 -4.58 -11.00
N THR A 77 11.66 -4.14 -10.59
CA THR A 77 10.49 -5.03 -10.48
C THR A 77 10.05 -5.58 -11.83
N ARG A 78 10.19 -4.82 -12.93
CA ARG A 78 9.93 -5.30 -14.29
C ARG A 78 10.95 -6.37 -14.66
N SER A 79 12.24 -6.10 -14.52
CA SER A 79 13.32 -7.04 -14.85
C SER A 79 13.22 -8.35 -14.05
N LEU A 80 12.90 -8.29 -12.75
CA LEU A 80 12.66 -9.49 -11.94
C LEU A 80 11.45 -10.29 -12.44
N ARG A 81 10.40 -9.62 -12.89
CA ARG A 81 9.21 -10.27 -13.47
C ARG A 81 9.53 -10.97 -14.77
N ASP A 82 10.27 -10.31 -15.67
CA ASP A 82 10.67 -10.84 -16.98
C ASP A 82 11.57 -12.08 -16.84
N LYS A 83 12.38 -12.11 -15.80
CA LYS A 83 13.22 -13.27 -15.42
C LYS A 83 12.48 -14.33 -14.60
N ASN A 84 11.17 -14.19 -14.37
CA ASN A 84 10.37 -15.07 -13.52
C ASN A 84 10.95 -15.29 -12.11
N ALA A 85 11.68 -14.31 -11.59
CA ALA A 85 12.21 -14.38 -10.24
C ALA A 85 11.09 -14.38 -9.19
N GLY A 86 11.25 -15.16 -8.13
CA GLY A 86 10.35 -15.15 -6.98
C GLY A 86 10.58 -13.92 -6.12
N TYR A 87 9.61 -13.00 -6.07
CA TYR A 87 9.70 -11.82 -5.20
C TYR A 87 8.34 -11.37 -4.71
N HIS A 88 8.33 -10.55 -3.67
CA HIS A 88 7.18 -9.72 -3.31
C HIS A 88 7.63 -8.32 -2.92
N THR A 89 6.71 -7.38 -3.02
CA THR A 89 6.91 -5.99 -2.66
C THR A 89 5.61 -5.38 -2.13
N TYR A 90 5.55 -4.05 -2.03
CA TYR A 90 4.39 -3.30 -1.57
C TYR A 90 4.06 -2.16 -2.53
N GLN A 91 2.91 -1.55 -2.32
CA GLN A 91 2.49 -0.38 -3.09
C GLN A 91 3.42 0.81 -2.87
N LEU A 92 3.79 1.50 -3.95
CA LEU A 92 4.48 2.78 -3.89
C LEU A 92 3.62 3.78 -3.09
N LYS A 93 4.23 4.49 -2.15
CA LYS A 93 3.52 5.49 -1.33
C LYS A 93 2.93 6.62 -2.18
N THR A 94 3.60 6.99 -3.27
CA THR A 94 3.13 8.00 -4.23
C THR A 94 1.82 7.62 -4.92
N ASN A 95 1.53 6.33 -5.07
CA ASN A 95 0.33 5.82 -5.73
C ASN A 95 -0.77 5.40 -4.73
N LYS A 96 -0.49 5.57 -3.42
CA LYS A 96 -1.44 5.15 -2.39
C LYS A 96 -2.56 6.17 -2.30
N SER A 97 -3.79 5.73 -2.58
CA SER A 97 -4.98 6.55 -2.37
C SER A 97 -5.16 6.91 -0.89
N TYR A 98 -5.67 8.10 -0.63
CA TYR A 98 -6.16 8.46 0.69
C TYR A 98 -7.55 7.87 0.88
N LYS A 99 -7.79 7.28 2.04
CA LYS A 99 -9.07 6.64 2.34
C LYS A 99 -9.76 7.33 3.51
N ALA A 100 -11.07 7.52 3.36
CA ALA A 100 -11.96 7.98 4.43
C ALA A 100 -13.22 7.11 4.46
N VAL A 101 -13.82 6.96 5.62
CA VAL A 101 -15.14 6.34 5.79
C VAL A 101 -16.11 7.44 6.18
N ILE A 102 -17.11 7.69 5.33
CA ILE A 102 -18.20 8.62 5.60
C ILE A 102 -19.33 7.84 6.26
N ARG A 103 -19.77 8.33 7.40
CA ARG A 103 -20.85 7.75 8.22
C ARG A 103 -22.10 8.61 8.19
N ARG A 104 -23.24 8.03 8.54
CA ARG A 104 -24.55 8.67 8.69
C ARG A 104 -25.24 9.07 7.40
N LEU A 105 -24.74 8.65 6.24
CA LEU A 105 -25.51 8.72 4.98
C LEU A 105 -26.44 7.52 4.89
N HIS A 106 -27.60 7.74 4.26
CA HIS A 106 -28.55 6.65 4.00
C HIS A 106 -27.90 5.57 3.13
N PRO A 107 -28.04 4.26 3.44
CA PRO A 107 -27.38 3.18 2.71
C PRO A 107 -27.64 3.14 1.19
N LYS A 108 -28.81 3.64 0.75
CA LYS A 108 -29.22 3.72 -0.67
C LYS A 108 -28.85 5.05 -1.33
N THR A 109 -28.02 5.90 -0.68
CA THR A 109 -27.55 7.14 -1.31
C THR A 109 -26.74 6.81 -2.55
N ASN A 110 -27.03 7.49 -3.69
CA ASN A 110 -26.27 7.30 -4.92
C ASN A 110 -24.81 7.76 -4.73
N THR A 111 -23.86 6.90 -5.11
CA THR A 111 -22.43 7.18 -5.04
C THR A 111 -21.99 8.33 -5.94
N ASP A 112 -22.70 8.54 -7.07
CA ASP A 112 -22.37 9.62 -8.00
C ASP A 112 -22.69 10.99 -7.37
N ASN A 113 -23.82 11.12 -6.66
CA ASN A 113 -24.16 12.34 -5.94
C ASN A 113 -23.13 12.65 -4.84
N ILE A 114 -22.64 11.62 -4.13
CA ILE A 114 -21.58 11.77 -3.13
C ILE A 114 -20.29 12.24 -3.83
N SER A 115 -19.98 11.68 -4.99
CA SER A 115 -18.81 12.06 -5.79
C SER A 115 -18.85 13.53 -6.23
N GLU A 116 -19.99 13.97 -6.75
CA GLU A 116 -20.20 15.36 -7.20
C GLU A 116 -20.05 16.35 -6.04
N GLU A 117 -20.66 16.07 -4.90
CA GLU A 117 -20.54 16.94 -3.71
C GLU A 117 -19.11 17.04 -3.19
N LEU A 118 -18.40 15.91 -3.12
CA LEU A 118 -16.99 15.89 -2.70
C LEU A 118 -16.09 16.60 -3.71
N ALA A 119 -16.40 16.53 -5.02
CA ALA A 119 -15.69 17.24 -6.06
C ALA A 119 -15.88 18.77 -5.94
N LYS A 120 -17.09 19.24 -5.57
CA LYS A 120 -17.35 20.67 -5.30
C LYS A 120 -16.51 21.23 -4.15
N ILE A 121 -16.18 20.38 -3.16
CA ILE A 121 -15.31 20.71 -2.02
C ILE A 121 -13.81 20.62 -2.41
N GLY A 122 -13.51 20.23 -3.66
CA GLY A 122 -12.13 20.17 -4.18
C GLY A 122 -11.45 18.80 -4.03
N HIS A 123 -12.14 17.77 -3.57
CA HIS A 123 -11.59 16.42 -3.47
C HIS A 123 -11.77 15.64 -4.77
N GLN A 124 -10.66 15.11 -5.31
CA GLN A 124 -10.72 14.23 -6.48
C GLN A 124 -10.88 12.78 -6.03
N ILE A 125 -11.95 12.15 -6.49
CA ILE A 125 -12.35 10.81 -6.08
C ILE A 125 -11.81 9.78 -7.06
N ARG A 126 -11.25 8.69 -6.52
CA ARG A 126 -10.87 7.49 -7.27
C ARG A 126 -11.98 6.44 -7.28
N SER A 127 -12.58 6.20 -6.14
CA SER A 127 -13.71 5.28 -6.00
C SER A 127 -14.52 5.54 -4.75
N ILE A 128 -15.81 5.22 -4.79
CA ILE A 128 -16.72 5.19 -3.64
C ILE A 128 -17.40 3.83 -3.59
N ASN A 129 -17.39 3.22 -2.42
CA ASN A 129 -18.05 1.93 -2.21
C ASN A 129 -18.88 1.96 -0.94
N ASN A 130 -20.15 1.53 -1.01
CA ASN A 130 -20.93 1.29 0.19
C ASN A 130 -20.39 0.05 0.93
N ILE A 131 -20.26 0.13 2.24
CA ILE A 131 -19.82 -1.00 3.07
C ILE A 131 -21.03 -1.83 3.45
N ASN A 132 -21.00 -3.11 3.09
CA ASN A 132 -22.04 -4.07 3.41
C ASN A 132 -21.72 -4.85 4.69
N LYS A 133 -22.74 -5.24 5.43
CA LYS A 133 -22.60 -6.17 6.54
C LYS A 133 -22.09 -7.52 6.02
N TYR A 134 -21.14 -8.12 6.76
CA TYR A 134 -20.46 -9.34 6.30
C TYR A 134 -21.43 -10.52 6.10
N ASP A 135 -22.33 -10.74 7.06
CA ASP A 135 -23.23 -11.90 7.10
C ASP A 135 -24.38 -11.77 6.10
N THR A 136 -25.15 -10.66 6.20
CA THR A 136 -26.40 -10.46 5.47
C THR A 136 -26.25 -9.76 4.13
N LYS A 137 -25.03 -9.25 3.82
CA LYS A 137 -24.73 -8.41 2.66
C LYS A 137 -25.58 -7.14 2.54
N GLN A 138 -26.31 -6.80 3.59
CA GLN A 138 -27.11 -5.57 3.63
C GLN A 138 -26.20 -4.33 3.64
N PRO A 139 -26.53 -3.29 2.86
CA PRO A 139 -25.76 -2.05 2.85
C PRO A 139 -25.85 -1.33 4.21
N LEU A 140 -24.73 -0.85 4.68
CA LEU A 140 -24.62 -0.07 5.92
C LEU A 140 -24.59 1.43 5.60
N PRO A 141 -24.92 2.32 6.57
CA PRO A 141 -24.79 3.77 6.43
C PRO A 141 -23.32 4.21 6.50
N LEU A 142 -22.47 3.53 5.73
CA LEU A 142 -21.02 3.66 5.72
C LEU A 142 -20.52 3.61 4.28
N PHE A 143 -19.79 4.65 3.85
CA PHE A 143 -19.21 4.72 2.52
C PHE A 143 -17.69 4.83 2.61
N LEU A 144 -16.97 3.90 2.00
CA LEU A 144 -15.52 3.97 1.84
C LEU A 144 -15.23 4.83 0.62
N VAL A 145 -14.60 5.96 0.83
CA VAL A 145 -14.16 6.89 -0.21
C VAL A 145 -12.65 6.79 -0.37
N GLU A 146 -12.20 6.59 -1.59
CA GLU A 146 -10.79 6.64 -1.97
C GLU A 146 -10.53 7.90 -2.77
N LEU A 147 -9.62 8.73 -2.30
CA LEU A 147 -9.23 10.00 -2.92
C LEU A 147 -7.89 9.86 -3.64
N GLU A 148 -7.73 10.60 -4.74
CA GLU A 148 -6.43 10.76 -5.38
C GLU A 148 -5.44 11.48 -4.44
N PRO A 149 -4.14 11.11 -4.46
CA PRO A 149 -3.15 11.75 -3.62
C PRO A 149 -2.94 13.22 -4.04
N ARG A 150 -3.43 14.14 -3.22
CA ARG A 150 -3.28 15.59 -3.35
C ARG A 150 -2.98 16.23 -1.99
N ASN A 151 -2.46 17.45 -1.99
CA ASN A 151 -2.07 18.16 -0.78
C ASN A 151 -3.27 18.51 0.13
N ASN A 152 -4.46 18.72 -0.46
CA ASN A 152 -5.69 19.06 0.25
C ASN A 152 -6.39 17.86 0.94
N ASN A 153 -5.82 16.67 0.87
CA ASN A 153 -6.45 15.47 1.44
C ASN A 153 -6.33 15.38 2.97
N THR A 154 -5.66 16.31 3.64
CA THR A 154 -5.69 16.43 5.11
C THR A 154 -7.07 16.80 5.60
N ASP A 155 -7.79 17.65 4.88
CA ASP A 155 -9.06 18.27 5.27
C ASP A 155 -10.27 17.32 5.07
N LYS A 156 -10.03 16.12 4.51
CA LYS A 156 -11.11 15.13 4.26
C LYS A 156 -11.87 14.66 5.50
N TYR A 157 -11.30 14.85 6.68
CA TYR A 157 -11.94 14.47 7.94
C TYR A 157 -12.77 15.59 8.55
N ASP A 158 -12.64 16.82 8.02
CA ASP A 158 -13.36 18.01 8.48
C ASP A 158 -14.73 18.18 7.79
N ILE A 159 -15.11 17.19 6.99
CA ILE A 159 -16.40 17.17 6.28
C ILE A 159 -17.52 16.83 7.28
N GLU A 160 -18.30 17.83 7.68
CA GLU A 160 -19.39 17.68 8.60
C GLU A 160 -20.77 17.57 7.92
N LYS A 161 -20.91 18.07 6.71
CA LYS A 161 -22.17 18.08 5.95
C LYS A 161 -21.96 17.63 4.51
N LEU A 162 -22.82 16.73 4.03
CA LEU A 162 -22.82 16.23 2.68
C LEU A 162 -24.27 15.92 2.25
N LEU A 163 -24.69 16.33 1.05
CA LEU A 163 -26.06 16.13 0.54
C LEU A 163 -27.12 16.56 1.58
N ASN A 164 -26.96 17.73 2.19
CA ASN A 164 -27.82 18.27 3.25
C ASN A 164 -27.94 17.39 4.53
N THR A 165 -27.09 16.37 4.65
CA THR A 165 -27.06 15.45 5.79
C THR A 165 -25.81 15.71 6.65
N ILE A 166 -25.97 15.68 7.98
CA ILE A 166 -24.84 15.74 8.91
C ILE A 166 -24.12 14.39 8.86
N VAL A 167 -22.85 14.42 8.44
CA VAL A 167 -22.00 13.25 8.28
C VAL A 167 -20.81 13.30 9.23
N LYS A 168 -20.09 12.18 9.32
CA LYS A 168 -18.81 12.11 10.01
C LYS A 168 -17.82 11.37 9.12
N ALA A 169 -16.73 12.03 8.74
CA ALA A 169 -15.63 11.42 8.04
C ALA A 169 -14.56 10.92 9.01
N GLU A 170 -14.16 9.66 8.91
CA GLU A 170 -13.21 9.02 9.79
C GLU A 170 -12.17 8.24 9.00
N PRO A 171 -10.95 8.02 9.53
CA PRO A 171 -10.00 7.10 8.91
C PRO A 171 -10.56 5.67 8.95
N PRO A 172 -10.31 4.85 7.92
CA PRO A 172 -10.70 3.45 7.94
C PRO A 172 -9.99 2.71 9.07
N ARG A 173 -10.70 1.83 9.76
CA ARG A 173 -10.11 1.00 10.82
C ARG A 173 -9.01 0.12 10.25
N HIS A 174 -7.82 0.18 10.82
CA HIS A 174 -6.73 -0.70 10.45
C HIS A 174 -7.04 -2.13 10.92
N LYS A 175 -6.92 -3.08 10.00
CA LYS A 175 -6.92 -4.50 10.37
C LYS A 175 -5.63 -4.78 11.16
N LYS A 176 -5.77 -5.46 12.29
CA LYS A 176 -4.62 -5.86 13.12
C LYS A 176 -3.94 -7.13 12.59
N ASP A 177 -4.66 -7.89 11.76
CA ASP A 177 -4.18 -9.17 11.25
C ASP A 177 -3.12 -8.97 10.16
N ILE A 178 -2.08 -9.81 10.21
CA ILE A 178 -1.06 -9.85 9.18
C ILE A 178 -1.66 -10.51 7.93
N PRO A 179 -1.68 -9.84 6.78
CA PRO A 179 -2.30 -10.39 5.58
C PRO A 179 -1.56 -11.63 5.10
N GLN A 180 -2.29 -12.71 4.83
CA GLN A 180 -1.78 -13.89 4.14
C GLN A 180 -1.99 -13.73 2.64
N CYS A 181 -0.94 -14.01 1.86
CA CYS A 181 -0.98 -13.93 0.41
C CYS A 181 -1.73 -15.14 -0.18
N ILE A 182 -2.85 -14.91 -0.84
CA ILE A 182 -3.64 -15.98 -1.48
C ILE A 182 -2.96 -16.62 -2.71
N ARG A 183 -1.81 -16.07 -3.17
CA ARG A 183 -1.00 -16.67 -4.24
C ARG A 183 0.02 -17.67 -3.70
N CYS A 184 0.89 -17.26 -2.79
CA CYS A 184 2.00 -18.08 -2.28
C CYS A 184 1.81 -18.58 -0.85
N GLN A 185 0.69 -18.30 -0.22
CA GLN A 185 0.30 -18.67 1.15
C GLN A 185 1.21 -18.11 2.26
N GLN A 186 2.22 -17.29 1.93
CA GLN A 186 3.07 -16.65 2.95
C GLN A 186 2.41 -15.39 3.51
N TYR A 187 2.83 -14.99 4.72
CA TYR A 187 2.32 -13.82 5.42
C TYR A 187 3.08 -12.54 5.07
N GLY A 188 2.50 -11.39 5.37
CA GLY A 188 3.11 -10.07 5.32
C GLY A 188 2.95 -9.32 4.00
N HIS A 189 2.32 -9.90 2.97
CA HIS A 189 2.04 -9.24 1.70
C HIS A 189 0.75 -9.73 1.05
N THR A 190 0.28 -9.03 0.01
CA THR A 190 -0.93 -9.38 -0.73
C THR A 190 -0.61 -9.95 -2.12
N LYS A 191 -1.57 -10.64 -2.74
CA LYS A 191 -1.45 -11.23 -4.10
C LYS A 191 -0.99 -10.23 -5.17
N ILE A 192 -1.45 -8.98 -5.10
CA ILE A 192 -1.19 -7.94 -6.11
C ILE A 192 0.30 -7.67 -6.28
N TYR A 193 1.06 -7.71 -5.18
CA TYR A 193 2.49 -7.41 -5.15
C TYR A 193 3.35 -8.67 -5.01
N CYS A 194 2.81 -9.85 -5.32
CA CYS A 194 3.48 -11.13 -5.22
C CYS A 194 3.76 -11.74 -6.60
N ASN A 195 5.04 -12.02 -6.89
CA ASN A 195 5.48 -12.75 -8.08
C ASN A 195 6.09 -14.13 -7.74
N ARG A 196 5.81 -14.65 -6.54
CA ARG A 196 6.27 -15.97 -6.12
C ARG A 196 5.47 -17.07 -6.79
N THR A 197 6.03 -18.26 -6.83
CA THR A 197 5.33 -19.48 -7.28
C THR A 197 3.99 -19.61 -6.54
N PRO A 198 2.88 -19.80 -7.27
CA PRO A 198 1.58 -19.97 -6.66
C PRO A 198 1.52 -21.29 -5.89
N VAL A 199 0.85 -21.26 -4.73
CA VAL A 199 0.63 -22.43 -3.88
C VAL A 199 -0.87 -22.56 -3.60
N CYS A 200 -1.40 -23.73 -3.87
CA CYS A 200 -2.80 -24.05 -3.65
C CYS A 200 -3.11 -24.18 -2.15
N VAL A 201 -4.15 -23.48 -1.66
CA VAL A 201 -4.58 -23.59 -0.27
C VAL A 201 -5.19 -24.96 0.06
N LYS A 202 -5.75 -25.66 -0.96
CA LYS A 202 -6.39 -26.97 -0.77
C LYS A 202 -5.40 -28.10 -0.64
N CYS A 203 -4.42 -28.22 -1.56
CA CYS A 203 -3.53 -29.37 -1.68
C CYS A 203 -2.03 -29.04 -1.48
N ALA A 204 -1.69 -27.78 -1.17
CA ALA A 204 -0.33 -27.27 -0.99
C ALA A 204 0.63 -27.48 -2.18
N LYS A 205 0.13 -27.89 -3.37
CA LYS A 205 0.92 -28.04 -4.60
C LYS A 205 1.09 -26.71 -5.34
N ASN A 206 2.04 -26.65 -6.26
CA ASN A 206 2.43 -25.45 -7.01
C ASN A 206 1.47 -25.11 -8.15
N HIS A 207 0.28 -24.60 -7.82
CA HIS A 207 -0.70 -24.03 -8.74
C HIS A 207 -1.62 -23.04 -8.02
N LEU A 208 -2.36 -22.23 -8.77
CA LEU A 208 -3.39 -21.38 -8.19
C LEU A 208 -4.56 -22.23 -7.68
N THR A 209 -5.14 -21.86 -6.55
CA THR A 209 -6.27 -22.58 -5.94
C THR A 209 -7.47 -22.73 -6.88
N ILE A 210 -7.69 -21.77 -7.77
CA ILE A 210 -8.76 -21.80 -8.78
C ILE A 210 -8.56 -22.92 -9.81
N HIS A 211 -7.30 -23.28 -10.08
CA HIS A 211 -6.94 -24.36 -11.03
C HIS A 211 -6.66 -25.70 -10.32
N CYS A 212 -7.15 -25.86 -9.10
CA CYS A 212 -6.94 -27.12 -8.38
C CYS A 212 -7.75 -28.26 -9.01
N PRO A 213 -7.12 -29.34 -9.44
CA PRO A 213 -7.82 -30.49 -10.04
C PRO A 213 -8.72 -31.24 -9.03
N SER A 214 -8.45 -31.06 -7.72
CA SER A 214 -9.26 -31.69 -6.68
C SER A 214 -10.56 -30.92 -6.47
N THR A 215 -11.68 -31.46 -6.99
CA THR A 215 -13.01 -30.87 -6.90
C THR A 215 -13.80 -31.30 -5.65
N GLY A 216 -13.37 -32.39 -4.99
CA GLY A 216 -14.02 -32.95 -3.80
C GLY A 216 -13.33 -32.62 -2.47
N LYS A 217 -13.77 -33.27 -1.39
CA LYS A 217 -13.07 -33.26 -0.09
C LYS A 217 -11.69 -33.87 -0.28
N ILE A 218 -10.65 -33.14 0.12
CA ILE A 218 -9.27 -33.62 0.09
C ILE A 218 -9.05 -34.38 1.39
N GLU A 219 -8.73 -35.66 1.29
CA GLU A 219 -8.52 -36.54 2.46
C GLU A 219 -7.28 -36.12 3.27
N GLU A 220 -6.23 -35.67 2.59
CA GLU A 220 -5.02 -35.15 3.21
C GLU A 220 -4.83 -33.66 2.98
N VAL A 221 -5.45 -32.86 3.80
CA VAL A 221 -5.24 -31.39 3.80
C VAL A 221 -3.95 -31.08 4.53
N ARG A 222 -3.01 -30.41 3.85
CA ARG A 222 -1.74 -29.93 4.43
C ARG A 222 -1.61 -28.44 4.35
N CYS A 223 -1.23 -27.81 5.46
CA CYS A 223 -0.87 -26.40 5.45
C CYS A 223 0.53 -26.22 4.87
N TYR A 224 0.66 -25.37 3.85
CA TYR A 224 1.96 -25.06 3.23
C TYR A 224 2.98 -24.47 4.22
N ASN A 225 2.52 -23.66 5.19
CA ASN A 225 3.41 -22.94 6.11
C ASN A 225 3.92 -23.79 7.28
N CYS A 226 3.13 -24.74 7.77
CA CYS A 226 3.48 -25.53 8.96
C CYS A 226 3.40 -27.04 8.76
N ASN A 227 3.06 -27.51 7.55
CA ASN A 227 2.83 -28.91 7.19
C ASN A 227 1.79 -29.65 8.08
N GLY A 228 1.05 -28.91 8.91
CA GLY A 228 -0.02 -29.47 9.73
C GLY A 228 -1.23 -29.93 8.90
N LYS A 229 -2.06 -30.80 9.48
CA LYS A 229 -3.27 -31.36 8.84
C LYS A 229 -4.44 -30.38 8.70
N ARG A 230 -4.24 -29.07 8.86
CA ARG A 230 -5.29 -28.04 8.73
C ARG A 230 -4.95 -27.08 7.60
N VAL A 231 -5.95 -26.69 6.80
CA VAL A 231 -5.82 -25.53 5.91
C VAL A 231 -5.63 -24.27 6.75
N ALA A 232 -4.71 -23.39 6.32
CA ALA A 232 -4.64 -22.05 6.88
C ALA A 232 -5.96 -21.34 6.53
N GLY A 233 -6.76 -21.06 7.55
CA GLY A 233 -7.99 -20.26 7.49
C GLY A 233 -7.69 -18.83 7.85
#